data_5ddf1095c3057afd5a157b5979c3cc4d
#
_entry.id   5ddf1095c3057afd5a157b5979c3cc4d
#
_cell.length_a   1.000
_cell.length_b   1.000
_cell.length_c   1.000
_cell.angle_alpha   90.00
_cell.angle_beta   90.00
_cell.angle_gamma   90.00
#
_symmetry.space_group_name_H-M   'P 1'
#
loop_
_entity.id
_entity.type
_entity.pdbx_description
1 polymer ?
#
loop_
_entity_poly.entity_id
_entity_poly.type
_entity_poly.pdbx_seq_one_letter_code
_entity_poly.pdbx_strand_id
1 'polypeptide(L)'
;DFILSAEIIAITLGTVAGQDFWTQLAVLVGIALVMTVGVYGLVGGIVKLDDLGLWLSRKASDAAQAIGRGILWLAPWLMKFLSVAGTAAMFLVGGGIIAHGIGPLHHLIQEWKAAAGGIGWLVEMLANGGVGIVVGAIVVAVVVAIGKLRGQPAAAH
;
A
#
# COMPACT_ATOMS: atom_id res chain seq x y z
N ASP A 1 1.41 5.36 -6.94
CA ASP A 1 0.26 4.82 -7.69
C ASP A 1 0.65 3.79 -8.74
N PHE A 2 1.59 4.11 -9.62
CA PHE A 2 2.02 3.17 -10.67
C PHE A 2 2.62 1.88 -10.08
N ILE A 3 3.48 2.00 -9.09
CA ILE A 3 4.14 0.85 -8.43
C ILE A 3 3.11 -0.01 -7.72
N LEU A 4 2.18 0.61 -6.97
CA LEU A 4 1.11 -0.11 -6.29
C LEU A 4 0.18 -0.82 -7.27
N SER A 5 -0.18 -0.18 -8.37
CA SER A 5 -1.01 -0.77 -9.43
C SER A 5 -0.32 -1.97 -10.08
N ALA A 6 0.96 -1.85 -10.41
CA ALA A 6 1.76 -2.94 -10.96
C ALA A 6 1.87 -4.12 -9.99
N GLU A 7 2.04 -3.85 -8.71
CA GLU A 7 2.09 -4.86 -7.65
C GLU A 7 0.77 -5.61 -7.52
N ILE A 8 -0.36 -4.90 -7.49
CA ILE A 8 -1.69 -5.53 -7.40
C ILE A 8 -1.96 -6.41 -8.63
N ILE A 9 -1.60 -5.95 -9.81
CA ILE A 9 -1.75 -6.75 -11.05
C ILE A 9 -0.86 -7.99 -11.01
N ALA A 10 0.37 -7.88 -10.56
CA ALA A 10 1.29 -9.01 -10.43
C ALA A 10 0.77 -10.06 -9.44
N ILE A 11 0.25 -9.64 -8.29
CA ILE A 11 -0.35 -10.51 -7.27
C ILE A 11 -1.60 -11.20 -7.85
N THR A 12 -2.46 -10.46 -8.51
CA THR A 12 -3.69 -10.98 -9.11
C THR A 12 -3.37 -12.01 -10.19
N LEU A 13 -2.39 -11.73 -11.04
CA LEU A 13 -1.93 -12.67 -12.06
C LEU A 13 -1.38 -13.96 -11.43
N GLY A 14 -0.60 -13.85 -10.36
CA GLY A 14 -0.11 -15.00 -9.60
C GLY A 14 -1.24 -15.87 -9.04
N THR A 15 -2.30 -15.24 -8.54
CA THR A 15 -3.48 -15.93 -8.00
C THR A 15 -4.22 -16.73 -9.06
N VAL A 16 -4.30 -16.26 -10.29
CA VAL A 16 -5.04 -16.87 -11.40
C VAL A 16 -4.15 -17.55 -12.44
N ALA A 17 -2.87 -17.73 -12.14
CA ALA A 17 -1.88 -18.29 -13.08
C ALA A 17 -2.23 -19.69 -13.62
N GLY A 18 -2.96 -20.49 -12.84
CA GLY A 18 -3.43 -21.82 -13.26
C GLY A 18 -4.75 -21.84 -14.04
N GLN A 19 -5.34 -20.68 -14.28
CA GLN A 19 -6.61 -20.55 -14.99
C GLN A 19 -6.39 -20.35 -16.50
N ASP A 20 -7.46 -20.50 -17.29
CA ASP A 20 -7.41 -20.21 -18.71
C ASP A 20 -7.20 -18.72 -19.00
N PHE A 21 -6.73 -18.40 -20.20
CA PHE A 21 -6.40 -17.04 -20.61
C PHE A 21 -7.58 -16.06 -20.44
N TRP A 22 -8.78 -16.47 -20.78
CA TRP A 22 -9.97 -15.61 -20.69
C TRP A 22 -10.33 -15.28 -19.25
N THR A 23 -10.18 -16.22 -18.33
CA THR A 23 -10.39 -16.00 -16.90
C THR A 23 -9.32 -15.06 -16.35
N GLN A 24 -8.04 -15.27 -16.72
CA GLN A 24 -6.97 -14.36 -16.33
C GLN A 24 -7.23 -12.92 -16.80
N LEU A 25 -7.61 -12.76 -18.07
CA LEU A 25 -7.91 -11.44 -18.63
C LEU A 25 -9.10 -10.78 -17.92
N ALA A 26 -10.21 -11.51 -17.72
CA ALA A 26 -11.39 -10.99 -17.06
C ALA A 26 -11.10 -10.54 -15.61
N VAL A 27 -10.36 -11.33 -14.85
CA VAL A 27 -9.98 -11.01 -13.46
C VAL A 27 -9.05 -9.79 -13.41
N LEU A 28 -8.04 -9.72 -14.26
CA LEU A 28 -7.11 -8.58 -14.31
C LEU A 28 -7.83 -7.29 -14.69
N VAL A 29 -8.69 -7.31 -15.71
CA VAL A 29 -9.47 -6.13 -16.11
C VAL A 29 -10.44 -5.74 -14.99
N GLY A 30 -11.13 -6.69 -14.39
CA GLY A 30 -12.05 -6.45 -13.28
C GLY A 30 -11.35 -5.79 -12.07
N ILE A 31 -10.22 -6.33 -11.65
CA ILE A 31 -9.41 -5.78 -10.55
C ILE A 31 -8.88 -4.39 -10.92
N ALA A 32 -8.39 -4.20 -12.14
CA ALA A 32 -7.89 -2.90 -12.58
C ALA A 32 -8.99 -1.82 -12.51
N LEU A 33 -10.21 -2.14 -12.97
CA LEU A 33 -11.35 -1.24 -12.91
C LEU A 33 -11.78 -0.95 -11.46
N VAL A 34 -11.94 -1.98 -10.65
CA VAL A 34 -12.35 -1.84 -9.24
C VAL A 34 -11.34 -1.01 -8.46
N MET A 35 -10.05 -1.29 -8.61
CA MET A 35 -8.99 -0.56 -7.92
C MET A 35 -8.88 0.88 -8.40
N THR A 36 -9.01 1.12 -9.71
CA THR A 36 -8.99 2.48 -10.25
C THR A 36 -10.13 3.31 -9.69
N VAL A 37 -11.37 2.82 -9.79
CA VAL A 37 -12.55 3.51 -9.27
C VAL A 37 -12.47 3.66 -7.74
N GLY A 38 -12.06 2.62 -7.03
CA GLY A 38 -11.97 2.62 -5.58
C GLY A 38 -10.93 3.61 -5.06
N VAL A 39 -9.71 3.57 -5.58
CA VAL A 39 -8.61 4.43 -5.13
C VAL A 39 -8.85 5.89 -5.52
N TYR A 40 -9.16 6.15 -6.78
CA TYR A 40 -9.45 7.53 -7.23
C TYR A 40 -10.72 8.08 -6.61
N GLY A 41 -11.75 7.25 -6.41
CA GLY A 41 -12.97 7.62 -5.70
C GLY A 41 -12.70 7.99 -4.24
N LEU A 42 -11.88 7.22 -3.55
CA LEU A 42 -11.50 7.48 -2.16
C LEU A 42 -10.69 8.79 -2.04
N VAL A 43 -9.65 8.94 -2.85
CA VAL A 43 -8.81 10.15 -2.84
C VAL A 43 -9.62 11.38 -3.26
N GLY A 44 -10.41 11.26 -4.33
CA GLY A 44 -11.33 12.32 -4.76
C GLY A 44 -12.36 12.69 -3.71
N GLY A 45 -12.87 11.71 -2.97
CA GLY A 45 -13.77 11.93 -1.83
C GLY A 45 -13.11 12.75 -0.71
N ILE A 46 -11.85 12.44 -0.37
CA ILE A 46 -11.09 13.18 0.65
C ILE A 46 -10.81 14.61 0.21
N VAL A 47 -10.46 14.83 -1.06
CA VAL A 47 -10.28 16.17 -1.62
C VAL A 47 -11.60 16.97 -1.57
N LYS A 48 -12.72 16.32 -1.91
CA LYS A 48 -14.05 16.94 -1.79
C LYS A 48 -14.46 17.26 -0.35
N LEU A 49 -14.02 16.46 0.61
CA LEU A 49 -14.21 16.78 2.04
C LEU A 49 -13.47 18.05 2.44
N ASP A 50 -12.26 18.24 1.92
CA ASP A 50 -11.49 19.47 2.17
C ASP A 50 -12.23 20.72 1.62
N ASP A 51 -12.70 20.65 0.37
CA ASP A 51 -13.52 21.70 -0.24
C ASP A 51 -14.80 21.98 0.56
N LEU A 52 -15.47 20.93 1.03
CA LEU A 52 -16.67 21.04 1.86
C LEU A 52 -16.35 21.70 3.21
N GLY A 53 -15.24 21.35 3.81
CA GLY A 53 -14.75 21.96 5.04
C GLY A 53 -14.52 23.46 4.89
N LEU A 54 -13.86 23.86 3.78
CA LEU A 54 -13.64 25.26 3.44
C LEU A 54 -14.97 26.01 3.24
N TRP A 55 -15.89 25.40 2.50
CA TRP A 55 -17.21 26.00 2.25
C TRP A 55 -18.00 26.18 3.54
N LEU A 56 -18.04 25.18 4.42
CA LEU A 56 -18.72 25.25 5.70
C LEU A 56 -18.08 26.25 6.66
N SER A 57 -16.76 26.39 6.66
CA SER A 57 -16.05 27.34 7.53
C SER A 57 -16.34 28.81 7.19
N ARG A 58 -16.85 29.08 5.98
CA ARG A 58 -17.24 30.42 5.50
C ARG A 58 -18.72 30.74 5.75
N LYS A 59 -19.52 29.84 6.30
CA LYS A 59 -20.91 30.06 6.64
C LYS A 59 -21.06 30.97 7.85
N ALA A 60 -22.19 31.65 7.95
CA ALA A 60 -22.51 32.56 9.07
C ALA A 60 -22.86 31.80 10.37
N SER A 61 -23.23 30.53 10.27
CA SER A 61 -23.59 29.70 11.42
C SER A 61 -22.35 29.19 12.18
N ASP A 62 -22.34 29.39 13.49
CA ASP A 62 -21.23 28.88 14.36
C ASP A 62 -21.14 27.38 14.31
N ALA A 63 -22.25 26.64 14.23
CA ALA A 63 -22.28 25.21 14.09
C ALA A 63 -21.65 24.75 12.77
N ALA A 64 -21.98 25.41 11.64
CA ALA A 64 -21.41 25.13 10.33
C ALA A 64 -19.89 25.40 10.31
N GLN A 65 -19.43 26.48 10.92
CA GLN A 65 -18.00 26.80 11.05
C GLN A 65 -17.26 25.76 11.89
N ALA A 66 -17.84 25.30 13.00
CA ALA A 66 -17.24 24.26 13.85
C ALA A 66 -17.10 22.94 13.10
N ILE A 67 -18.10 22.51 12.36
CA ILE A 67 -18.08 21.31 11.51
C ILE A 67 -17.03 21.48 10.39
N GLY A 68 -17.00 22.61 9.71
CA GLY A 68 -16.03 22.91 8.66
C GLY A 68 -14.58 22.84 9.15
N ARG A 69 -14.30 23.42 10.31
CA ARG A 69 -12.96 23.32 10.93
C ARG A 69 -12.60 21.89 11.33
N GLY A 70 -13.57 21.11 11.83
CA GLY A 70 -13.38 19.71 12.14
C GLY A 70 -13.03 18.88 10.90
N ILE A 71 -13.71 19.10 9.78
CA ILE A 71 -13.42 18.45 8.50
C ILE A 71 -12.03 18.84 7.98
N LEU A 72 -11.67 20.13 8.02
CA LEU A 72 -10.36 20.64 7.59
C LEU A 72 -9.21 20.08 8.45
N TRP A 73 -9.48 19.79 9.71
CA TRP A 73 -8.51 19.11 10.57
C TRP A 73 -8.41 17.63 10.26
N LEU A 74 -9.52 16.97 9.93
CA LEU A 74 -9.58 15.52 9.69
C LEU A 74 -9.00 15.13 8.33
N ALA A 75 -9.23 15.92 7.27
CA ALA A 75 -8.81 15.56 5.90
C ALA A 75 -7.29 15.30 5.77
N PRO A 76 -6.38 16.14 6.30
CA PRO A 76 -4.95 15.86 6.28
C PRO A 76 -4.56 14.60 7.05
N TRP A 77 -5.24 14.32 8.16
CA TRP A 77 -5.01 13.09 8.92
C TRP A 77 -5.42 11.84 8.15
N LEU A 78 -6.54 11.89 7.43
CA LEU A 78 -6.96 10.78 6.54
C LEU A 78 -5.94 10.54 5.43
N MET A 79 -5.44 11.60 4.79
CA MET A 79 -4.42 11.48 3.75
C MET A 79 -3.11 10.91 4.31
N LYS A 80 -2.69 11.37 5.48
CA LYS A 80 -1.51 10.83 6.16
C LYS A 80 -1.70 9.36 6.54
N PHE A 81 -2.86 9.00 7.08
CA PHE A 81 -3.19 7.62 7.41
C PHE A 81 -3.16 6.72 6.18
N LEU A 82 -3.78 7.14 5.07
CA LEU A 82 -3.75 6.39 3.81
C LEU A 82 -2.34 6.21 3.27
N SER A 83 -1.51 7.23 3.35
CA SER A 83 -0.11 7.16 2.92
C SER A 83 0.69 6.15 3.76
N VAL A 84 0.55 6.21 5.07
CA VAL A 84 1.23 5.27 5.98
C VAL A 84 0.71 3.85 5.80
N ALA A 85 -0.62 3.69 5.73
CA ALA A 85 -1.25 2.39 5.54
C ALA A 85 -0.88 1.77 4.19
N GLY A 86 -0.86 2.56 3.12
CA GLY A 86 -0.43 2.12 1.79
C GLY A 86 1.04 1.69 1.78
N THR A 87 1.92 2.46 2.38
CA THR A 87 3.34 2.11 2.51
C THR A 87 3.52 0.82 3.31
N ALA A 88 2.85 0.69 4.45
CA ALA A 88 2.91 -0.53 5.25
C ALA A 88 2.38 -1.75 4.48
N ALA A 89 1.27 -1.60 3.75
CA ALA A 89 0.72 -2.65 2.91
C ALA A 89 1.71 -3.10 1.82
N MET A 90 2.41 -2.17 1.18
CA MET A 90 3.44 -2.50 0.18
C MET A 90 4.58 -3.33 0.78
N PHE A 91 5.07 -2.97 1.96
CA PHE A 91 6.11 -3.75 2.64
C PHE A 91 5.63 -5.14 3.06
N LEU A 92 4.40 -5.24 3.58
CA LEU A 92 3.80 -6.51 3.99
C LEU A 92 3.59 -7.45 2.80
N VAL A 93 3.01 -6.95 1.74
CA VAL A 93 2.70 -7.74 0.54
C VAL A 93 3.97 -8.11 -0.21
N GLY A 94 4.86 -7.14 -0.45
CA GLY A 94 6.14 -7.39 -1.12
C GLY A 94 7.02 -8.37 -0.32
N GLY A 95 7.10 -8.18 0.99
CA GLY A 95 7.81 -9.10 1.88
C GLY A 95 7.20 -10.50 1.88
N GLY A 96 5.88 -10.59 1.87
CA GLY A 96 5.16 -11.87 1.78
C GLY A 96 5.47 -12.62 0.48
N ILE A 97 5.47 -11.95 -0.66
CA ILE A 97 5.82 -12.55 -1.96
C ILE A 97 7.23 -13.11 -1.93
N ILE A 98 8.19 -12.34 -1.42
CA ILE A 98 9.60 -12.75 -1.31
C ILE A 98 9.74 -13.91 -0.34
N ALA A 99 9.10 -13.84 0.82
CA ALA A 99 9.14 -14.90 1.83
C ALA A 99 8.58 -16.21 1.30
N HIS A 100 7.51 -16.18 0.54
CA HIS A 100 6.93 -17.37 -0.11
C HIS A 100 7.81 -17.89 -1.26
N GLY A 101 8.52 -17.01 -1.95
CA GLY A 101 9.45 -17.37 -3.02
C GLY A 101 10.72 -18.06 -2.53
N ILE A 102 11.11 -17.88 -1.25
CA ILE A 102 12.28 -18.51 -0.63
C ILE A 102 11.79 -19.63 0.29
N GLY A 103 11.88 -20.88 -0.17
CA GLY A 103 11.38 -22.06 0.56
C GLY A 103 11.85 -22.16 2.02
N PRO A 104 13.17 -22.07 2.34
CA PRO A 104 13.65 -22.12 3.72
C PRO A 104 13.07 -21.01 4.62
N LEU A 105 12.92 -19.81 4.08
CA LEU A 105 12.36 -18.67 4.81
C LEU A 105 10.86 -18.86 5.08
N HIS A 106 10.13 -19.38 4.09
CA HIS A 106 8.72 -19.71 4.25
C HIS A 106 8.49 -20.75 5.34
N HIS A 107 9.30 -21.83 5.37
CA HIS A 107 9.24 -22.85 6.43
C HIS A 107 9.50 -22.25 7.81
N LEU A 108 10.51 -21.41 7.94
CA LEU A 108 10.85 -20.75 9.20
C LEU A 108 9.69 -19.88 9.72
N ILE A 109 9.06 -19.11 8.84
CA ILE A 109 7.90 -18.28 9.19
C ILE A 109 6.71 -19.16 9.62
N GLN A 110 6.48 -20.28 8.93
CA GLN A 110 5.40 -21.21 9.29
C GLN A 110 5.66 -21.90 10.65
N GLU A 111 6.89 -22.25 10.97
CA GLU A 111 7.28 -22.78 12.26
C GLU A 111 7.03 -21.75 13.37
N TRP A 112 7.42 -20.51 13.16
CA TRP A 112 7.16 -19.42 14.11
C TRP A 112 5.65 -19.15 14.28
N LYS A 113 4.90 -19.19 13.19
CA LYS A 113 3.45 -19.04 13.23
C LYS A 113 2.79 -20.15 14.04
N ALA A 114 3.21 -21.40 13.86
CA ALA A 114 2.72 -22.54 14.60
C ALA A 114 3.07 -22.45 16.09
N ALA A 115 4.31 -22.03 16.43
CA ALA A 115 4.75 -21.85 17.81
C ALA A 115 4.03 -20.71 18.53
N ALA A 116 3.61 -19.67 17.82
CA ALA A 116 2.90 -18.52 18.39
C ALA A 116 1.40 -18.80 18.68
N GLY A 117 0.82 -19.88 18.16
CA GLY A 117 -0.57 -20.26 18.41
C GLY A 117 -1.57 -19.21 17.89
N GLY A 118 -2.45 -18.70 18.77
CA GLY A 118 -3.51 -17.76 18.41
C GLY A 118 -3.06 -16.42 17.83
N ILE A 119 -1.80 -16.01 18.04
CA ILE A 119 -1.20 -14.79 17.46
C ILE A 119 -0.31 -15.07 16.25
N GLY A 120 -0.39 -16.27 15.69
CA GLY A 120 0.40 -16.68 14.53
C GLY A 120 0.27 -15.75 13.31
N TRP A 121 -0.92 -15.19 13.07
CA TRP A 121 -1.16 -14.20 12.04
C TRP A 121 -0.33 -12.93 12.24
N LEU A 122 -0.16 -12.49 13.48
CA LEU A 122 0.66 -11.32 13.81
C LEU A 122 2.14 -11.60 13.57
N VAL A 123 2.62 -12.80 13.92
CA VAL A 123 3.99 -13.23 13.65
C VAL A 123 4.28 -13.28 12.15
N GLU A 124 3.36 -13.84 11.36
CA GLU A 124 3.47 -13.86 9.91
C GLU A 124 3.51 -12.45 9.32
N MET A 125 2.64 -11.57 9.77
CA MET A 125 2.58 -10.17 9.33
C MET A 125 3.87 -9.43 9.65
N LEU A 126 4.40 -9.55 10.86
CA LEU A 126 5.66 -8.94 11.27
C LEU A 126 6.87 -9.51 10.51
N ALA A 127 6.89 -10.82 10.28
CA ALA A 127 7.94 -11.47 9.49
C ALA A 127 7.94 -10.99 8.04
N ASN A 128 6.78 -10.96 7.39
CA ASN A 128 6.62 -10.46 6.02
C ASN A 128 7.00 -8.98 5.92
N GLY A 129 6.56 -8.16 6.86
CA GLY A 129 6.95 -6.75 6.94
C GLY A 129 8.45 -6.56 7.12
N GLY A 130 9.07 -7.35 8.01
CA GLY A 130 10.51 -7.35 8.23
C GLY A 130 11.31 -7.73 6.98
N VAL A 131 10.90 -8.79 6.29
CA VAL A 131 11.50 -9.21 5.01
C VAL A 131 11.38 -8.10 3.97
N GLY A 132 10.20 -7.49 3.85
CA GLY A 132 9.97 -6.38 2.93
C GLY A 132 10.88 -5.18 3.21
N ILE A 133 11.04 -4.79 4.48
CA ILE A 133 11.92 -3.69 4.89
C ILE A 133 13.40 -4.01 4.56
N VAL A 134 13.87 -5.20 4.91
CA VAL A 134 15.26 -5.60 4.67
C VAL A 134 15.58 -5.63 3.18
N VAL A 135 14.74 -6.30 2.39
CA VAL A 135 14.95 -6.39 0.93
C VAL A 135 14.80 -5.03 0.28
N GLY A 136 13.80 -4.25 0.67
CA GLY A 136 13.60 -2.88 0.19
C GLY A 136 14.83 -1.99 0.48
N ALA A 137 15.38 -2.07 1.68
CA ALA A 137 16.60 -1.33 2.07
C ALA A 137 17.81 -1.76 1.22
N ILE A 138 17.97 -3.05 0.97
CA ILE A 138 19.05 -3.57 0.11
C ILE A 138 18.90 -3.05 -1.33
N VAL A 139 17.71 -3.11 -1.89
CA VAL A 139 17.43 -2.62 -3.25
C VAL A 139 17.72 -1.12 -3.35
N VAL A 140 17.25 -0.32 -2.40
CA VAL A 140 17.53 1.12 -2.36
C VAL A 140 19.03 1.39 -2.28
N ALA A 141 19.75 0.68 -1.41
CA ALA A 141 21.21 0.82 -1.27
C ALA A 141 21.94 0.51 -2.59
N VAL A 142 21.54 -0.56 -3.28
CA VAL A 142 22.12 -0.95 -4.58
C VAL A 142 21.81 0.11 -5.65
N VAL A 143 20.59 0.58 -5.75
CA VAL A 143 20.19 1.61 -6.72
C VAL A 143 20.95 2.92 -6.49
N VAL A 144 21.05 3.35 -5.24
CA VAL A 144 21.81 4.57 -4.87
C VAL A 144 23.30 4.40 -5.19
N ALA A 145 23.88 3.24 -4.88
CA ALA A 145 25.28 2.98 -5.19
C ALA A 145 25.55 3.02 -6.70
N ILE A 146 24.68 2.39 -7.51
CA ILE A 146 24.78 2.43 -8.97
C ILE A 146 24.61 3.85 -9.50
N GLY A 147 23.65 4.60 -8.97
CA GLY A 147 23.43 6.00 -9.33
C GLY A 147 24.66 6.88 -9.07
N LYS A 148 25.30 6.72 -7.92
CA LYS A 148 26.56 7.42 -7.58
C LYS A 148 27.70 7.04 -8.52
N LEU A 149 27.85 5.76 -8.86
CA LEU A 149 28.87 5.27 -9.79
C LEU A 149 28.66 5.81 -11.20
N ARG A 150 27.43 6.08 -11.62
CA ARG A 150 27.08 6.67 -12.92
C ARG A 150 27.13 8.21 -12.94
N GLY A 151 27.50 8.85 -11.83
CA GLY A 151 27.59 10.30 -11.74
C GLY A 151 26.23 11.02 -11.78
N GLN A 152 25.13 10.30 -11.58
CA GLN A 152 23.81 10.91 -11.43
C GLN A 152 23.63 11.37 -9.98
N PRO A 153 23.22 12.63 -9.73
CA PRO A 153 22.87 13.05 -8.38
C PRO A 153 21.68 12.19 -7.92
N ALA A 154 21.76 11.74 -6.66
CA ALA A 154 20.65 11.04 -6.03
C ALA A 154 19.41 11.93 -6.17
N ALA A 155 18.38 11.45 -6.85
CA ALA A 155 17.11 12.16 -6.95
C ALA A 155 16.58 12.34 -5.53
N ALA A 156 16.62 13.56 -5.03
CA ALA A 156 15.97 13.95 -3.80
C ALA A 156 14.44 13.93 -4.06
N HIS A 157 13.77 12.97 -3.49
CA HIS A 157 12.30 12.92 -3.43
C HIS A 157 11.86 12.99 -1.99
#